data_928ae43350c8c69364b7c73ea36a4b81
#
_entry.id   928ae43350c8c69364b7c73ea36a4b81
#
_cell.length_a   1.000
_cell.length_b   1.000
_cell.length_c   1.000
_cell.angle_alpha   90.00
_cell.angle_beta   90.00
_cell.angle_gamma   90.00
#
_symmetry.space_group_name_H-M   'P 1'
#
loop_
_entity.id
_entity.type
_entity.pdbx_description
1 polymer ?
#
loop_
_entity_poly.entity_id
_entity_poly.type
_entity_poly.pdbx_seq_one_letter_code
_entity_poly.pdbx_strand_id
1 'polypeptide(L)'
;MKSHSSYVKVRYAETDQMGVVYHGNYAQYLEIARIEWLAALGISYKKMEEEGVMLPVYELNLRFKKSAKFDDVLQIETKLFKTPGVRIEFTYEIYNQHEELLTEASTTLIFMSIEQNRPIKCPQYILDLLKED
;
A
#
# COMPACT_ATOMS: atom_id res chain seq x y z
N MET A 1 -9.29 -2.94 -13.14
CA MET A 1 -9.62 -3.24 -11.76
C MET A 1 -9.34 -2.03 -10.87
N LYS A 2 -9.44 -2.11 -9.57
CA LYS A 2 -9.40 -0.94 -8.69
C LYS A 2 -7.99 -0.36 -8.55
N SER A 3 -7.87 0.94 -8.76
CA SER A 3 -6.60 1.66 -8.57
C SER A 3 -6.86 2.97 -7.83
N HIS A 4 -5.83 3.48 -7.19
CA HIS A 4 -5.90 4.74 -6.46
C HIS A 4 -4.54 5.41 -6.49
N SER A 5 -4.54 6.73 -6.63
CA SER A 5 -3.31 7.53 -6.61
C SER A 5 -3.18 8.23 -5.26
N SER A 6 -2.06 8.02 -4.61
CA SER A 6 -1.72 8.67 -3.34
C SER A 6 -0.53 9.59 -3.56
N TYR A 7 -0.43 10.65 -2.76
CA TYR A 7 0.65 11.62 -2.87
C TYR A 7 1.35 11.78 -1.53
N VAL A 8 2.66 11.70 -1.55
CA VAL A 8 3.49 11.83 -0.35
C VAL A 8 4.64 12.76 -0.65
N LYS A 9 4.83 13.79 0.17
CA LYS A 9 5.97 14.68 0.05
C LYS A 9 7.11 14.12 0.91
N VAL A 10 8.28 13.95 0.31
CA VAL A 10 9.45 13.40 1.00
C VAL A 10 9.93 14.40 2.06
N ARG A 11 10.03 13.96 3.32
CA ARG A 11 10.52 14.78 4.42
C ARG A 11 12.02 14.57 4.61
N TYR A 12 12.67 15.60 5.15
CA TYR A 12 14.12 15.53 5.40
C TYR A 12 14.50 14.33 6.24
N ALA A 13 13.69 14.03 7.27
CA ALA A 13 13.96 12.90 8.17
C ALA A 13 13.92 11.54 7.46
N GLU A 14 13.39 11.48 6.25
CA GLU A 14 13.31 10.24 5.49
C GLU A 14 14.50 10.01 4.59
N THR A 15 15.42 10.98 4.53
CA THR A 15 16.60 10.90 3.66
C THR A 15 17.82 10.43 4.45
N ASP A 16 18.78 9.88 3.72
CA ASP A 16 20.05 9.43 4.28
C ASP A 16 21.16 10.45 4.02
N GLN A 17 22.39 10.08 4.35
CA GLN A 17 23.54 10.97 4.17
C GLN A 17 23.80 11.36 2.72
N MET A 18 23.29 10.57 1.78
CA MET A 18 23.47 10.85 0.35
C MET A 18 22.36 11.76 -0.21
N GLY A 19 21.43 12.19 0.64
CA GLY A 19 20.36 13.08 0.23
C GLY A 19 19.20 12.41 -0.48
N VAL A 20 19.14 11.07 -0.43
CA VAL A 20 18.07 10.31 -1.05
C VAL A 20 17.27 9.59 0.01
N VAL A 21 16.02 9.24 -0.32
CA VAL A 21 15.17 8.52 0.62
C VAL A 21 15.83 7.19 0.98
N TYR A 22 15.97 6.97 2.29
CA TYR A 22 16.50 5.71 2.80
C TYR A 22 15.55 4.58 2.40
N HIS A 23 16.11 3.49 1.86
CA HIS A 23 15.29 2.42 1.30
C HIS A 23 14.31 1.82 2.31
N GLY A 24 14.64 1.82 3.59
CA GLY A 24 13.75 1.31 4.62
C GLY A 24 12.45 2.09 4.79
N ASN A 25 12.39 3.31 4.27
CA ASN A 25 11.20 4.15 4.40
C ASN A 25 10.13 3.85 3.35
N TYR A 26 10.47 3.10 2.30
CA TYR A 26 9.51 2.82 1.23
C TYR A 26 8.34 1.97 1.72
N ALA A 27 8.57 1.07 2.67
CA ALA A 27 7.49 0.28 3.24
C ALA A 27 6.40 1.17 3.85
N GLN A 28 6.79 2.29 4.47
CA GLN A 28 5.84 3.24 5.05
C GLN A 28 5.04 3.96 3.97
N TYR A 29 5.68 4.32 2.86
CA TYR A 29 4.98 4.95 1.75
C TYR A 29 3.91 4.01 1.17
N LEU A 30 4.24 2.74 1.02
CA LEU A 30 3.29 1.76 0.52
C LEU A 30 2.15 1.53 1.50
N GLU A 31 2.43 1.60 2.80
CA GLU A 31 1.39 1.48 3.83
C GLU A 31 0.39 2.63 3.74
N ILE A 32 0.90 3.86 3.61
CA ILE A 32 0.04 5.04 3.42
C ILE A 32 -0.87 4.83 2.21
N ALA A 33 -0.28 4.38 1.11
CA ALA A 33 -1.00 4.18 -0.14
C ALA A 33 -2.09 3.10 -0.01
N ARG A 34 -1.79 2.00 0.70
CA ARG A 34 -2.78 0.94 0.91
C ARG A 34 -3.96 1.41 1.75
N ILE A 35 -3.66 2.13 2.82
CA ILE A 35 -4.71 2.63 3.71
C ILE A 35 -5.61 3.59 2.96
N GLU A 36 -5.03 4.46 2.13
CA GLU A 36 -5.80 5.38 1.30
C GLU A 36 -6.59 4.64 0.21
N TRP A 37 -6.03 3.57 -0.35
CA TRP A 37 -6.74 2.75 -1.31
C TRP A 37 -7.99 2.13 -0.68
N LEU A 38 -7.85 1.59 0.53
CA LEU A 38 -8.99 1.04 1.27
C LEU A 38 -10.02 2.13 1.58
N ALA A 39 -9.56 3.30 2.02
CA ALA A 39 -10.44 4.41 2.32
C ALA A 39 -11.23 4.87 1.08
N ALA A 40 -10.58 4.90 -0.08
CA ALA A 40 -11.24 5.27 -1.33
C ALA A 40 -12.31 4.25 -1.73
N LEU A 41 -12.14 2.99 -1.33
CA LEU A 41 -13.14 1.94 -1.56
C LEU A 41 -14.29 2.03 -0.56
N GLY A 42 -14.13 2.80 0.52
CA GLY A 42 -15.12 2.94 1.57
C GLY A 42 -14.80 2.17 2.83
N ILE A 43 -13.57 1.71 2.98
CA ILE A 43 -13.16 0.88 4.12
C ILE A 43 -12.25 1.67 5.05
N SER A 44 -12.67 1.77 6.33
CA SER A 44 -11.81 2.32 7.37
C SER A 44 -10.93 1.20 7.92
N TYR A 45 -9.61 1.36 7.80
CA TYR A 45 -8.66 0.38 8.32
C TYR A 45 -8.81 0.22 9.84
N LYS A 46 -8.98 1.35 10.53
CA LYS A 46 -9.18 1.36 11.98
C LYS A 46 -10.43 0.57 12.36
N LYS A 47 -11.53 0.78 11.64
CA LYS A 47 -12.78 0.07 11.93
C LYS A 47 -12.64 -1.42 11.64
N MET A 48 -11.93 -1.79 10.58
CA MET A 48 -11.67 -3.18 10.25
C MET A 48 -10.95 -3.87 11.41
N GLU A 49 -9.94 -3.20 11.99
CA GLU A 49 -9.22 -3.74 13.14
C GLU A 49 -10.11 -3.84 14.37
N GLU A 50 -10.95 -2.83 14.61
CA GLU A 50 -11.92 -2.88 15.73
C GLU A 50 -12.90 -4.03 15.59
N GLU A 51 -13.18 -4.44 14.36
CA GLU A 51 -14.06 -5.56 14.08
C GLU A 51 -13.34 -6.92 14.08
N GLY A 52 -12.05 -6.90 14.40
CA GLY A 52 -11.30 -8.12 14.63
C GLY A 52 -10.50 -8.64 13.43
N VAL A 53 -10.31 -7.82 12.40
CA VAL A 53 -9.56 -8.21 11.21
C VAL A 53 -8.34 -7.32 11.06
N MET A 54 -7.17 -7.95 10.88
CA MET A 54 -5.93 -7.22 10.59
C MET A 54 -5.33 -7.73 9.29
N LEU A 55 -4.43 -6.94 8.72
CA LEU A 55 -3.79 -7.21 7.43
C LEU A 55 -2.27 -7.11 7.54
N PRO A 56 -1.61 -8.09 8.16
CA PRO A 56 -0.15 -8.09 8.19
C PRO A 56 0.45 -8.32 6.82
N VAL A 57 1.61 -7.71 6.60
CA VAL A 57 2.37 -7.91 5.37
C VAL A 57 3.06 -9.27 5.44
N TYR A 58 2.80 -10.09 4.43
CA TYR A 58 3.42 -11.38 4.29
C TYR A 58 4.66 -11.32 3.39
N GLU A 59 4.57 -10.52 2.34
CA GLU A 59 5.66 -10.40 1.37
C GLU A 59 5.72 -8.97 0.84
N LEU A 60 6.94 -8.45 0.71
CA LEU A 60 7.19 -7.10 0.21
C LEU A 60 8.33 -7.17 -0.79
N ASN A 61 8.08 -6.69 -2.01
CA ASN A 61 9.09 -6.59 -3.04
C ASN A 61 9.24 -5.15 -3.50
N LEU A 62 10.49 -4.69 -3.58
CA LEU A 62 10.80 -3.35 -4.03
C LEU A 62 11.88 -3.44 -5.10
N ARG A 63 11.68 -2.69 -6.18
CA ARG A 63 12.67 -2.57 -7.23
C ARG A 63 12.93 -1.10 -7.46
N PHE A 64 14.14 -0.66 -7.08
CA PHE A 64 14.52 0.74 -7.15
C PHE A 64 15.14 1.05 -8.51
N LYS A 65 14.59 2.00 -9.24
CA LYS A 65 15.09 2.41 -10.54
C LYS A 65 15.82 3.75 -10.46
N LYS A 66 15.28 4.69 -9.70
CA LYS A 66 15.87 5.99 -9.43
C LYS A 66 15.57 6.39 -8.00
N SER A 67 16.43 7.22 -7.43
CA SER A 67 16.25 7.67 -6.05
C SER A 67 15.23 8.78 -5.94
N ALA A 68 14.42 8.72 -4.90
CA ALA A 68 13.60 9.85 -4.47
C ALA A 68 14.47 10.75 -3.59
N LYS A 69 14.23 12.06 -3.63
CA LYS A 69 15.04 13.05 -2.94
C LYS A 69 14.18 13.89 -2.02
N PHE A 70 14.84 14.57 -1.08
CA PHE A 70 14.16 15.51 -0.19
C PHE A 70 13.28 16.47 -0.98
N ASP A 71 12.09 16.67 -0.49
CA ASP A 71 11.09 17.60 -1.02
C ASP A 71 10.42 17.15 -2.32
N ASP A 72 10.81 16.00 -2.87
CA ASP A 72 10.07 15.41 -4.00
C ASP A 72 8.61 15.13 -3.56
N VAL A 73 7.70 15.32 -4.51
CA VAL A 73 6.30 14.91 -4.32
C VAL A 73 6.12 13.59 -5.05
N LEU A 74 5.90 12.53 -4.30
CA LEU A 74 5.75 11.20 -4.84
C LEU A 74 4.30 10.89 -5.14
N GLN A 75 4.03 10.37 -6.33
CA GLN A 75 2.73 9.84 -6.68
C GLN A 75 2.85 8.31 -6.63
N ILE A 76 2.03 7.70 -5.79
CA ILE A 76 2.03 6.25 -5.63
C ILE A 76 0.74 5.71 -6.24
N GLU A 77 0.89 4.96 -7.31
CA GLU A 77 -0.22 4.32 -8.01
C GLU A 77 -0.39 2.93 -7.42
N THR A 78 -1.47 2.70 -6.70
CA THR A 78 -1.75 1.42 -6.04
C THR A 78 -2.85 0.69 -6.80
N LYS A 79 -2.59 -0.56 -7.18
CA LYS A 79 -3.52 -1.33 -8.02
C LYS A 79 -3.79 -2.71 -7.45
N LEU A 80 -5.04 -3.12 -7.55
CA LEU A 80 -5.48 -4.47 -7.24
C LEU A 80 -5.94 -5.13 -8.53
N PHE A 81 -5.30 -6.24 -8.92
CA PHE A 81 -5.59 -6.91 -10.19
C PHE A 81 -6.52 -8.11 -10.08
N LYS A 82 -6.58 -8.74 -8.91
CA LYS A 82 -7.40 -9.93 -8.76
C LYS A 82 -8.21 -9.90 -7.48
N THR A 83 -9.31 -10.63 -7.50
CA THR A 83 -10.19 -10.74 -6.35
C THR A 83 -9.44 -11.37 -5.19
N PRO A 84 -9.45 -10.75 -4.00
CA PRO A 84 -8.75 -11.32 -2.85
C PRO A 84 -9.45 -12.56 -2.30
N GLY A 85 -8.65 -13.46 -1.75
CA GLY A 85 -9.10 -14.62 -0.99
C GLY A 85 -8.61 -14.47 0.45
N VAL A 86 -7.78 -15.41 0.90
CA VAL A 86 -7.07 -15.26 2.16
C VAL A 86 -6.00 -14.18 2.03
N ARG A 87 -5.45 -14.04 0.82
CA ARG A 87 -4.43 -13.03 0.50
C ARG A 87 -5.03 -11.90 -0.31
N ILE A 88 -4.47 -10.70 -0.12
CA ILE A 88 -4.74 -9.57 -0.99
C ILE A 88 -3.40 -9.06 -1.50
N GLU A 89 -3.30 -8.86 -2.82
CA GLU A 89 -2.04 -8.52 -3.48
C GLU A 89 -2.18 -7.19 -4.19
N PHE A 90 -1.26 -6.27 -3.89
CA PHE A 90 -1.21 -4.96 -4.51
C PHE A 90 0.07 -4.80 -5.32
N THR A 91 0.00 -4.06 -6.41
CA THR A 91 1.17 -3.56 -7.10
C THR A 91 1.20 -2.05 -6.99
N TYR A 92 2.41 -1.50 -7.03
CA TYR A 92 2.62 -0.06 -6.86
C TYR A 92 3.62 0.44 -7.88
N GLU A 93 3.39 1.66 -8.35
CA GLU A 93 4.37 2.40 -9.13
C GLU A 93 4.52 3.76 -8.46
N ILE A 94 5.78 4.14 -8.17
CA ILE A 94 6.07 5.41 -7.50
C ILE A 94 6.77 6.33 -8.50
N TYR A 95 6.16 7.51 -8.72
CA TYR A 95 6.66 8.53 -9.62
C TYR A 95 7.00 9.79 -8.83
N ASN A 96 7.97 10.57 -9.33
CA ASN A 96 8.20 11.90 -8.75
C ASN A 96 7.35 12.95 -9.50
N GLN A 97 7.50 14.23 -9.15
CA GLN A 97 6.72 15.31 -9.76
C GLN A 97 7.05 15.55 -11.24
N HIS A 98 8.13 14.95 -11.73
CA HIS A 98 8.52 15.02 -13.15
C HIS A 98 8.02 13.81 -13.92
N GLU A 99 7.13 13.01 -13.33
CA GLU A 99 6.57 11.80 -13.92
C GLU A 99 7.62 10.73 -14.24
N GLU A 100 8.75 10.78 -13.53
CA GLU A 100 9.78 9.74 -13.65
C GLU A 100 9.41 8.55 -12.76
N LEU A 101 9.47 7.34 -13.30
CA LEU A 101 9.23 6.13 -12.53
C LEU A 101 10.46 5.86 -11.65
N LEU A 102 10.27 5.94 -10.34
CA LEU A 102 11.35 5.76 -9.37
C LEU A 102 11.42 4.33 -8.84
N THR A 103 10.28 3.73 -8.57
CA THR A 103 10.21 2.43 -7.90
C THR A 103 8.99 1.66 -8.35
N GLU A 104 9.18 0.36 -8.58
CA GLU A 104 8.08 -0.58 -8.74
C GLU A 104 8.07 -1.48 -7.54
N ALA A 105 6.87 -1.82 -7.06
CA ALA A 105 6.75 -2.62 -5.85
C ALA A 105 5.54 -3.52 -5.89
N SER A 106 5.54 -4.51 -5.01
CA SER A 106 4.37 -5.35 -4.78
C SER A 106 4.33 -5.78 -3.32
N THR A 107 3.13 -5.99 -2.82
CA THR A 107 2.94 -6.53 -1.48
C THR A 107 1.89 -7.62 -1.51
N THR A 108 2.08 -8.63 -0.66
CA THR A 108 1.06 -9.62 -0.35
C THR A 108 0.75 -9.47 1.13
N LEU A 109 -0.53 -9.28 1.44
CA LEU A 109 -0.99 -9.20 2.82
C LEU A 109 -1.96 -10.35 3.06
N ILE A 110 -2.13 -10.72 4.32
CA ILE A 110 -2.99 -11.84 4.69
C ILE A 110 -4.07 -11.31 5.63
N PHE A 111 -5.34 -11.64 5.32
CA PHE A 111 -6.43 -11.35 6.26
C PHE A 111 -6.29 -12.27 7.46
N MET A 112 -6.22 -11.68 8.65
CA MET A 112 -6.05 -12.41 9.90
C MET A 112 -7.16 -12.08 10.88
N SER A 113 -7.67 -13.09 11.55
CA SER A 113 -8.55 -12.88 12.70
C SER A 113 -7.69 -12.51 13.90
N ILE A 114 -7.95 -11.36 14.51
CA ILE A 114 -7.23 -10.94 15.71
C ILE A 114 -7.55 -11.88 16.86
N GLU A 115 -8.82 -12.25 17.01
CA GLU A 115 -9.26 -13.12 18.10
C GLU A 115 -8.67 -14.51 18.01
N GLN A 116 -8.71 -15.13 16.82
CA GLN A 116 -8.27 -16.51 16.64
C GLN A 116 -6.80 -16.60 16.24
N ASN A 117 -6.18 -15.47 15.91
CA ASN A 117 -4.79 -15.38 15.49
C ASN A 117 -4.46 -16.36 14.36
N ARG A 118 -5.31 -16.37 13.33
CA ARG A 118 -5.11 -17.24 12.17
C ARG A 118 -5.68 -16.59 10.90
N PRO A 119 -5.22 -17.03 9.72
CA PRO A 119 -5.72 -16.49 8.46
C PRO A 119 -7.21 -16.76 8.28
N ILE A 120 -7.89 -15.79 7.66
CA ILE A 120 -9.31 -15.90 7.30
C ILE A 120 -9.48 -15.40 5.86
N LYS A 121 -10.61 -15.72 5.27
CA LYS A 121 -10.94 -15.22 3.95
C LYS A 121 -11.25 -13.72 4.01
N CYS A 122 -11.05 -13.04 2.89
CA CYS A 122 -11.44 -11.64 2.75
C CYS A 122 -12.89 -11.46 3.20
N PRO A 123 -13.16 -10.49 4.08
CA PRO A 123 -14.53 -10.23 4.53
C PRO A 123 -15.46 -9.95 3.34
N GLN A 124 -16.69 -10.45 3.46
CA GLN A 124 -17.66 -10.37 2.37
C GLN A 124 -17.96 -8.92 1.98
N TYR A 125 -18.01 -8.00 2.94
CA TYR A 125 -18.31 -6.60 2.62
C TYR A 125 -17.25 -5.97 1.73
N ILE A 126 -15.99 -6.40 1.85
CA ILE A 126 -14.91 -5.93 0.97
C ILE A 126 -15.12 -6.48 -0.44
N LEU A 127 -15.43 -7.78 -0.55
CA LEU A 127 -15.71 -8.41 -1.84
C LEU A 127 -16.89 -7.72 -2.53
N ASP A 128 -17.91 -7.36 -1.76
CA ASP A 128 -19.08 -6.67 -2.30
C ASP A 128 -18.71 -5.30 -2.86
N LEU A 129 -17.87 -4.55 -2.15
CA LEU A 129 -17.40 -3.25 -2.63
C LEU A 129 -16.57 -3.37 -3.90
N LEU A 130 -15.82 -4.45 -4.05
CA LEU A 130 -15.00 -4.67 -5.24
C LEU A 130 -15.82 -5.02 -6.47
N LYS A 131 -17.04 -5.49 -6.30
CA LYS A 131 -17.94 -5.83 -7.41
C LYS A 131 -18.69 -4.63 -7.95
N GLU A 132 -18.71 -3.53 -7.21
CA GLU A 132 -19.44 -2.32 -7.59
C GLU A 132 -18.60 -1.48 -8.55
N ASP A 133 -18.77 -1.68 -9.84
CA ASP A 133 -18.11 -0.85 -10.85
C ASP A 133 -19.12 -0.32 -11.85
#